data_7b54b5ca918bf5de1fcc2ff306c806d8
#
_entry.id   7b54b5ca918bf5de1fcc2ff306c806d8
#
_cell.length_a   1.000
_cell.length_b   1.000
_cell.length_c   1.000
_cell.angle_alpha   90.00
_cell.angle_beta   90.00
_cell.angle_gamma   90.00
#
_symmetry.space_group_name_H-M   'P 1'
#
loop_
_entity.id
_entity.type
_entity.pdbx_description
1 polymer ?
#
loop_
_entity_poly.entity_id
_entity_poly.type
_entity_poly.pdbx_seq_one_letter_code
_entity_poly.pdbx_strand_id
1 'polypeptide(L)'
;STRVGITDGLEKANLDPAVKSVVITGAGKAFSGGADIREFGSPKALQEPNLLSVIRACENSAKPVVAAIHSVAMGGGLELALGCHYRIAAPGTSIALPEVKLGLIPGAGGTQRLPRVIGVEPALNMIVSGEAIKSEMLAMLPGQKLFDAMAQSAETLPQEALALARKVAAAHA
;
A
#
# COMPACT_ATOMS: atom_id res chain seq x y z
N SER A 1 18.11 -2.00 3.46
CA SER A 1 16.74 -2.10 4.04
C SER A 1 15.71 -2.18 2.93
N THR A 2 14.51 -2.67 3.24
CA THR A 2 13.39 -2.74 2.29
C THR A 2 13.06 -1.35 1.72
N ARG A 3 13.13 -0.31 2.56
CA ARG A 3 12.88 1.08 2.15
C ARG A 3 13.86 1.53 1.04
N VAL A 4 15.14 1.27 1.20
CA VAL A 4 16.16 1.55 0.17
C VAL A 4 15.87 0.77 -1.12
N GLY A 5 15.54 -0.51 -1.00
CA GLY A 5 15.23 -1.35 -2.16
C GLY A 5 14.03 -0.84 -2.98
N ILE A 6 12.99 -0.31 -2.32
CA ILE A 6 11.83 0.25 -3.02
C ILE A 6 12.21 1.56 -3.75
N THR A 7 12.90 2.48 -3.07
CA THR A 7 13.30 3.75 -3.70
C THR A 7 14.26 3.54 -4.87
N ASP A 8 15.26 2.69 -4.71
CA ASP A 8 16.21 2.36 -5.79
C ASP A 8 15.50 1.67 -6.96
N GLY A 9 14.57 0.76 -6.66
CA GLY A 9 13.77 0.07 -7.68
C GLY A 9 12.89 1.03 -8.48
N LEU A 10 12.24 1.97 -7.81
CA LEU A 10 11.42 3.00 -8.46
C LEU A 10 12.27 3.95 -9.31
N GLU A 11 13.42 4.37 -8.82
CA GLU A 11 14.34 5.24 -9.58
C GLU A 11 14.81 4.54 -10.87
N LYS A 12 15.30 3.31 -10.76
CA LYS A 12 15.70 2.51 -11.91
C LYS A 12 14.55 2.31 -12.91
N ALA A 13 13.35 1.98 -12.40
CA ALA A 13 12.17 1.80 -13.24
C ALA A 13 11.78 3.09 -13.97
N ASN A 14 11.86 4.25 -13.30
CA ASN A 14 11.54 5.54 -13.91
C ASN A 14 12.54 5.93 -15.02
N LEU A 15 13.81 5.58 -14.85
CA LEU A 15 14.88 5.87 -15.82
C LEU A 15 14.87 4.93 -17.03
N ASP A 16 14.36 3.72 -16.90
CA ASP A 16 14.35 2.72 -17.97
C ASP A 16 13.16 2.90 -18.91
N PRO A 17 13.36 3.31 -20.19
CA PRO A 17 12.25 3.53 -21.13
C PRO A 17 11.47 2.25 -21.47
N ALA A 18 12.04 1.07 -21.24
CA ALA A 18 11.35 -0.21 -21.45
C ALA A 18 10.31 -0.51 -20.36
N VAL A 19 10.50 0.02 -19.16
CA VAL A 19 9.53 -0.12 -18.07
C VAL A 19 8.37 0.84 -18.27
N LYS A 20 7.14 0.36 -18.25
CA LYS A 20 5.92 1.18 -18.45
C LYS A 20 5.10 1.35 -17.19
N SER A 21 5.22 0.46 -16.22
CA SER A 21 4.55 0.49 -14.92
C SER A 21 5.33 -0.36 -13.92
N VAL A 22 5.03 -0.18 -12.63
CA VAL A 22 5.70 -0.88 -11.53
C VAL A 22 4.66 -1.59 -10.69
N VAL A 23 4.95 -2.82 -10.28
CA VAL A 23 4.16 -3.56 -9.29
C VAL A 23 4.98 -3.72 -8.02
N ILE A 24 4.42 -3.31 -6.89
CA ILE A 24 4.98 -3.53 -5.56
C ILE A 24 4.16 -4.62 -4.87
N THR A 25 4.84 -5.67 -4.40
CA THR A 25 4.21 -6.76 -3.66
C THR A 25 5.12 -7.27 -2.55
N GLY A 26 4.56 -8.02 -1.61
CA GLY A 26 5.34 -8.69 -0.56
C GLY A 26 6.00 -9.97 -1.09
N ALA A 27 7.29 -10.13 -0.83
CA ALA A 27 8.05 -11.33 -1.24
C ALA A 27 7.82 -12.56 -0.34
N GLY A 28 7.15 -12.38 0.80
CA GLY A 28 6.94 -13.45 1.79
C GLY A 28 5.47 -13.79 1.99
N LYS A 29 5.13 -14.07 3.23
CA LYS A 29 3.79 -14.51 3.63
C LYS A 29 2.73 -13.39 3.63
N ALA A 30 3.14 -12.13 3.48
CA ALA A 30 2.24 -10.97 3.53
C ALA A 30 2.78 -9.82 2.69
N PHE A 31 1.92 -8.89 2.32
CA PHE A 31 2.32 -7.64 1.68
C PHE A 31 3.22 -6.82 2.63
N SER A 32 2.69 -6.42 3.77
CA SER A 32 3.46 -5.77 4.83
C SER A 32 2.67 -5.67 6.14
N GLY A 33 3.29 -6.06 7.24
CA GLY A 33 2.76 -5.84 8.60
C GLY A 33 3.03 -4.44 9.15
N GLY A 34 3.68 -3.56 8.39
CA GLY A 34 3.99 -2.20 8.80
C GLY A 34 5.45 -1.99 9.19
N ALA A 35 5.70 -0.88 9.90
CA ALA A 35 7.03 -0.54 10.38
C ALA A 35 7.49 -1.49 11.50
N ASP A 36 8.78 -1.72 11.58
CA ASP A 36 9.36 -2.48 12.68
C ASP A 36 9.24 -1.67 13.99
N ILE A 37 8.36 -2.12 14.89
CA ILE A 37 8.11 -1.43 16.17
C ILE A 37 9.38 -1.30 17.02
N ARG A 38 10.39 -2.15 16.80
CA ARG A 38 11.69 -2.06 17.49
C ARG A 38 12.51 -0.84 17.06
N GLU A 39 12.20 -0.27 15.91
CA GLU A 39 12.85 0.97 15.44
C GLU A 39 12.20 2.23 16.03
N PHE A 40 10.99 2.13 16.61
CA PHE A 40 10.28 3.29 17.17
C PHE A 40 11.11 3.92 18.32
N GLY A 41 11.27 5.24 18.27
CA GLY A 41 12.08 5.99 19.21
C GLY A 41 13.60 5.89 18.97
N SER A 42 14.05 5.15 17.95
CA SER A 42 15.44 5.08 17.56
C SER A 42 15.75 5.99 16.36
N PRO A 43 17.02 6.41 16.18
CA PRO A 43 17.42 7.17 14.99
C PRO A 43 17.15 6.45 13.66
N LYS A 44 17.04 5.13 13.66
CA LYS A 44 16.76 4.32 12.47
C LYS A 44 15.38 4.59 11.87
N ALA A 45 14.39 4.93 12.69
CA ALA A 45 13.05 5.26 12.21
C ALA A 45 13.05 6.49 11.30
N LEU A 46 13.91 7.46 11.62
CA LEU A 46 14.05 8.74 10.90
C LEU A 46 15.11 8.71 9.79
N GLN A 47 15.90 7.62 9.71
CA GLN A 47 16.96 7.51 8.71
C GLN A 47 16.37 7.44 7.30
N GLU A 48 16.90 8.26 6.40
CA GLU A 48 16.51 8.29 4.99
C GLU A 48 17.02 7.04 4.20
N PRO A 49 16.21 6.54 3.26
CA PRO A 49 14.82 6.91 3.04
C PRO A 49 13.94 6.41 4.19
N ASN A 50 13.23 7.33 4.86
CA ASN A 50 12.21 6.96 5.83
C ASN A 50 10.90 6.54 5.14
N LEU A 51 9.88 6.12 5.90
CA LEU A 51 8.63 5.62 5.30
C LEU A 51 7.91 6.71 4.48
N LEU A 52 7.89 7.96 4.93
CA LEU A 52 7.30 9.08 4.18
C LEU A 52 8.00 9.31 2.86
N SER A 53 9.33 9.22 2.84
CA SER A 53 10.13 9.35 1.62
C SER A 53 9.81 8.26 0.61
N VAL A 54 9.64 7.02 1.08
CA VAL A 54 9.24 5.88 0.21
C VAL A 54 7.84 6.08 -0.36
N ILE A 55 6.88 6.51 0.47
CA ILE A 55 5.51 6.78 0.03
C ILE A 55 5.49 7.90 -1.01
N ARG A 56 6.23 8.99 -0.77
CA ARG A 56 6.36 10.09 -1.73
C ARG A 56 7.01 9.64 -3.04
N ALA A 57 8.00 8.75 -2.99
CA ALA A 57 8.60 8.18 -4.19
C ALA A 57 7.58 7.39 -5.02
N CYS A 58 6.67 6.65 -4.37
CA CYS A 58 5.56 5.98 -5.06
C CYS A 58 4.59 6.98 -5.69
N GLU A 59 4.14 7.98 -4.93
CA GLU A 59 3.19 9.00 -5.39
C GLU A 59 3.73 9.84 -6.55
N ASN A 60 5.01 10.19 -6.49
CA ASN A 60 5.65 11.04 -7.49
C ASN A 60 6.31 10.25 -8.63
N SER A 61 6.15 8.93 -8.65
CA SER A 61 6.67 8.12 -9.76
C SER A 61 6.09 8.57 -11.09
N ALA A 62 6.95 8.78 -12.08
CA ALA A 62 6.54 9.13 -13.44
C ALA A 62 5.76 8.01 -14.14
N LYS A 63 5.85 6.80 -13.62
CA LYS A 63 5.18 5.62 -14.15
C LYS A 63 4.15 5.12 -13.14
N PRO A 64 3.01 4.54 -13.61
CA PRO A 64 2.01 3.97 -12.71
C PRO A 64 2.61 2.92 -11.77
N VAL A 65 2.30 3.04 -10.48
CA VAL A 65 2.69 2.10 -9.43
C VAL A 65 1.46 1.39 -8.91
N VAL A 66 1.46 0.07 -8.97
CA VAL A 66 0.37 -0.80 -8.51
C VAL A 66 0.81 -1.54 -7.26
N ALA A 67 0.06 -1.44 -6.17
CA ALA A 67 0.24 -2.30 -5.00
C ALA A 67 -0.56 -3.59 -5.18
N ALA A 68 0.12 -4.73 -5.17
CA ALA A 68 -0.49 -6.06 -5.18
C ALA A 68 -0.48 -6.64 -3.76
N ILE A 69 -1.64 -6.63 -3.11
CA ILE A 69 -1.79 -6.80 -1.66
C ILE A 69 -2.32 -8.19 -1.35
N HIS A 70 -1.60 -8.94 -0.51
CA HIS A 70 -2.04 -10.27 -0.05
C HIS A 70 -1.82 -10.44 1.45
N SER A 71 -2.61 -11.28 2.05
CA SER A 71 -2.58 -11.72 3.45
C SER A 71 -2.74 -10.58 4.46
N VAL A 72 -1.78 -9.64 4.53
CA VAL A 72 -1.78 -8.55 5.51
C VAL A 72 -1.24 -7.27 4.88
N ALA A 73 -1.96 -6.16 5.09
CA ALA A 73 -1.45 -4.80 4.89
C ALA A 73 -1.89 -3.95 6.09
N MET A 74 -0.96 -3.68 7.00
CA MET A 74 -1.25 -3.01 8.28
C MET A 74 -0.28 -1.86 8.53
N GLY A 75 -0.78 -0.83 9.23
CA GLY A 75 0.04 0.32 9.63
C GLY A 75 0.76 0.95 8.46
N GLY A 76 2.08 1.14 8.59
CA GLY A 76 2.93 1.66 7.52
C GLY A 76 2.88 0.84 6.22
N GLY A 77 2.52 -0.44 6.28
CA GLY A 77 2.30 -1.27 5.10
C GLY A 77 1.05 -0.85 4.31
N LEU A 78 -0.04 -0.56 5.00
CA LEU A 78 -1.23 0.01 4.37
C LEU A 78 -0.96 1.43 3.88
N GLU A 79 -0.23 2.23 4.65
CA GLU A 79 0.14 3.60 4.25
C GLU A 79 0.99 3.61 2.97
N LEU A 80 1.91 2.64 2.82
CA LEU A 80 2.66 2.44 1.57
C LEU A 80 1.72 2.10 0.39
N ALA A 81 0.80 1.17 0.58
CA ALA A 81 -0.17 0.81 -0.43
C ALA A 81 -1.05 2.00 -0.85
N LEU A 82 -1.46 2.83 0.12
CA LEU A 82 -2.22 4.06 -0.12
C LEU A 82 -1.43 5.12 -0.91
N GLY A 83 -0.10 5.10 -0.81
CA GLY A 83 0.78 5.95 -1.61
C GLY A 83 1.01 5.46 -3.04
N CYS A 84 0.65 4.24 -3.38
CA CYS A 84 0.67 3.75 -4.75
C CYS A 84 -0.52 4.32 -5.54
N HIS A 85 -0.37 4.43 -6.87
CA HIS A 85 -1.44 4.96 -7.73
C HIS A 85 -2.66 4.03 -7.78
N TYR A 86 -2.41 2.72 -7.84
CA TYR A 86 -3.44 1.68 -7.97
C TYR A 86 -3.23 0.58 -6.95
N ARG A 87 -4.30 -0.12 -6.59
CA ARG A 87 -4.29 -1.22 -5.62
C ARG A 87 -5.16 -2.36 -6.10
N ILE A 88 -4.61 -3.57 -6.07
CA ILE A 88 -5.34 -4.83 -6.22
C ILE A 88 -5.09 -5.69 -4.99
N ALA A 89 -6.12 -6.30 -4.45
CA ALA A 89 -6.00 -7.15 -3.27
C ALA A 89 -6.51 -8.56 -3.53
N ALA A 90 -5.87 -9.53 -2.91
CA ALA A 90 -6.40 -10.87 -2.80
C ALA A 90 -7.55 -10.91 -1.77
N PRO A 91 -8.56 -11.78 -1.96
CA PRO A 91 -9.60 -11.98 -0.95
C PRO A 91 -8.99 -12.51 0.36
N GLY A 92 -9.65 -12.24 1.48
CA GLY A 92 -9.19 -12.64 2.80
C GLY A 92 -8.04 -11.82 3.38
N THR A 93 -7.54 -10.82 2.66
CA THR A 93 -6.46 -9.95 3.14
C THR A 93 -6.94 -9.10 4.32
N SER A 94 -6.15 -9.05 5.39
CA SER A 94 -6.40 -8.23 6.58
C SER A 94 -5.84 -6.83 6.38
N ILE A 95 -6.71 -5.84 6.44
CA ILE A 95 -6.39 -4.41 6.22
C ILE A 95 -6.64 -3.67 7.53
N ALA A 96 -5.65 -2.94 8.04
CA ALA A 96 -5.79 -2.19 9.30
C ALA A 96 -4.84 -1.00 9.42
N LEU A 97 -5.22 -0.05 10.27
CA LEU A 97 -4.33 0.96 10.85
C LEU A 97 -4.32 0.76 12.37
N PRO A 98 -3.53 -0.19 12.89
CA PRO A 98 -3.61 -0.61 14.29
C PRO A 98 -2.79 0.25 15.26
N GLU A 99 -2.30 1.40 14.84
CA GLU A 99 -1.39 2.29 15.60
C GLU A 99 -1.95 2.66 16.97
N VAL A 100 -3.28 2.83 17.10
CA VAL A 100 -3.94 3.16 18.37
C VAL A 100 -3.70 2.10 19.45
N LYS A 101 -3.53 0.83 19.07
CA LYS A 101 -3.19 -0.26 20.00
C LYS A 101 -1.80 -0.12 20.62
N LEU A 102 -0.96 0.74 20.05
CA LEU A 102 0.36 1.12 20.56
C LEU A 102 0.37 2.53 21.17
N GLY A 103 -0.80 3.16 21.36
CA GLY A 103 -0.89 4.54 21.84
C GLY A 103 -0.44 5.59 20.81
N LEU A 104 -0.45 5.25 19.53
CA LEU A 104 -0.02 6.10 18.44
C LEU A 104 -1.18 6.38 17.46
N ILE A 105 -0.93 7.29 16.52
CA ILE A 105 -1.78 7.50 15.35
C ILE A 105 -1.00 7.13 14.08
N PRO A 106 -1.68 6.83 12.95
CA PRO A 106 -1.00 6.58 11.68
C PRO A 106 -0.15 7.79 11.27
N GLY A 107 1.16 7.59 11.13
CA GLY A 107 2.14 8.68 10.99
C GLY A 107 2.59 8.98 9.57
N ALA A 108 2.24 8.12 8.60
CA ALA A 108 2.73 8.23 7.22
C ALA A 108 1.62 8.57 6.21
N GLY A 109 0.59 9.27 6.66
CA GLY A 109 -0.49 9.80 5.82
C GLY A 109 -1.74 8.94 5.76
N GLY A 110 -1.83 7.86 6.56
CA GLY A 110 -3.02 7.02 6.65
C GLY A 110 -4.26 7.80 7.08
N THR A 111 -4.12 8.73 8.03
CA THR A 111 -5.20 9.62 8.47
C THR A 111 -5.72 10.55 7.38
N GLN A 112 -4.95 10.76 6.32
CA GLN A 112 -5.30 11.63 5.20
C GLN A 112 -5.77 10.86 3.97
N ARG A 113 -5.08 9.76 3.64
CA ARG A 113 -5.38 9.00 2.42
C ARG A 113 -6.56 8.04 2.60
N LEU A 114 -6.66 7.36 3.74
CA LEU A 114 -7.72 6.38 3.94
C LEU A 114 -9.14 7.01 3.86
N PRO A 115 -9.45 8.15 4.53
CA PRO A 115 -10.77 8.77 4.40
C PRO A 115 -11.15 9.19 2.98
N ARG A 116 -10.14 9.49 2.15
CA ARG A 116 -10.35 9.89 0.75
C ARG A 116 -10.72 8.72 -0.17
N VAL A 117 -10.41 7.50 0.23
CA VAL A 117 -10.65 6.31 -0.61
C VAL A 117 -11.79 5.42 -0.10
N ILE A 118 -12.17 5.49 1.18
CA ILE A 118 -13.30 4.69 1.73
C ILE A 118 -14.38 5.54 2.40
N GLY A 119 -14.20 6.86 2.49
CA GLY A 119 -15.08 7.75 3.24
C GLY A 119 -14.62 7.97 4.68
N VAL A 120 -15.11 9.04 5.28
CA VAL A 120 -14.67 9.49 6.62
C VAL A 120 -15.09 8.51 7.71
N GLU A 121 -16.33 8.06 7.71
CA GLU A 121 -16.89 7.20 8.77
C GLU A 121 -16.17 5.83 8.85
N PRO A 122 -16.04 5.05 7.77
CA PRO A 122 -15.30 3.78 7.81
C PRO A 122 -13.82 3.99 8.18
N ALA A 123 -13.18 5.03 7.65
CA ALA A 123 -11.78 5.33 7.95
C ALA A 123 -11.58 5.69 9.42
N LEU A 124 -12.46 6.52 9.99
CA LEU A 124 -12.42 6.88 11.39
C LEU A 124 -12.56 5.64 12.28
N ASN A 125 -13.55 4.78 11.99
CA ASN A 125 -13.75 3.54 12.71
C ASN A 125 -12.50 2.63 12.68
N MET A 126 -11.86 2.49 11.54
CA MET A 126 -10.61 1.71 11.42
C MET A 126 -9.47 2.32 12.22
N ILE A 127 -9.33 3.65 12.20
CA ILE A 127 -8.23 4.36 12.88
C ILE A 127 -8.40 4.33 14.40
N VAL A 128 -9.61 4.55 14.91
CA VAL A 128 -9.85 4.62 16.36
C VAL A 128 -9.94 3.25 17.02
N SER A 129 -10.39 2.22 16.29
CA SER A 129 -10.46 0.85 16.82
C SER A 129 -9.14 0.09 16.63
N GLY A 130 -8.40 0.38 15.55
CA GLY A 130 -7.23 -0.39 15.13
C GLY A 130 -7.57 -1.82 14.70
N GLU A 131 -8.85 -2.13 14.47
CA GLU A 131 -9.29 -3.46 14.07
C GLU A 131 -9.04 -3.71 12.57
N ALA A 132 -8.73 -4.96 12.26
CA ALA A 132 -8.55 -5.37 10.88
C ALA A 132 -9.90 -5.67 10.22
N ILE A 133 -10.03 -5.23 8.97
CA ILE A 133 -11.19 -5.53 8.12
C ILE A 133 -10.69 -6.33 6.91
N LYS A 134 -11.47 -7.30 6.48
CA LYS A 134 -11.14 -8.12 5.30
C LYS A 134 -11.32 -7.31 4.02
N SER A 135 -10.40 -7.52 3.07
CA SER A 135 -10.37 -6.80 1.80
C SER A 135 -11.68 -6.87 1.03
N GLU A 136 -12.33 -8.03 1.00
CA GLU A 136 -13.62 -8.20 0.32
C GLU A 136 -14.75 -7.38 0.96
N MET A 137 -14.70 -7.15 2.27
CA MET A 137 -15.67 -6.30 2.96
C MET A 137 -15.45 -4.81 2.62
N LEU A 138 -14.20 -4.37 2.58
CA LEU A 138 -13.85 -3.00 2.15
C LEU A 138 -14.19 -2.75 0.68
N ALA A 139 -13.99 -3.76 -0.17
CA ALA A 139 -14.34 -3.68 -1.59
C ALA A 139 -15.84 -3.53 -1.84
N MET A 140 -16.68 -3.95 -0.90
CA MET A 140 -18.15 -3.81 -0.97
C MET A 140 -18.66 -2.43 -0.52
N LEU A 141 -17.84 -1.59 0.09
CA LEU A 141 -18.25 -0.26 0.51
C LEU A 141 -18.68 0.58 -0.71
N PRO A 142 -19.88 1.21 -0.68
CA PRO A 142 -20.34 2.02 -1.79
C PRO A 142 -19.39 3.17 -2.11
N GLY A 143 -18.99 3.28 -3.38
CA GLY A 143 -18.13 4.37 -3.85
C GLY A 143 -16.67 4.29 -3.36
N GLN A 144 -16.24 3.16 -2.80
CA GLN A 144 -14.85 2.99 -2.39
C GLN A 144 -13.88 3.12 -3.57
N LYS A 145 -12.70 3.68 -3.29
CA LYS A 145 -11.58 3.82 -4.22
C LYS A 145 -10.30 3.21 -3.65
N LEU A 146 -10.42 2.39 -2.60
CA LEU A 146 -9.28 1.72 -1.99
C LEU A 146 -8.70 0.67 -2.95
N PHE A 147 -9.57 -0.15 -3.53
CA PHE A 147 -9.18 -1.18 -4.48
C PHE A 147 -9.72 -0.87 -5.87
N ASP A 148 -8.83 -0.85 -6.85
CA ASP A 148 -9.14 -0.74 -8.28
C ASP A 148 -9.58 -2.08 -8.87
N ALA A 149 -9.13 -3.19 -8.22
CA ALA A 149 -9.53 -4.55 -8.55
C ALA A 149 -9.41 -5.46 -7.32
N MET A 150 -10.15 -6.56 -7.34
CA MET A 150 -9.98 -7.69 -6.44
C MET A 150 -9.50 -8.89 -7.26
N ALA A 151 -8.43 -9.53 -6.82
CA ALA A 151 -7.96 -10.77 -7.44
C ALA A 151 -8.92 -11.92 -7.13
N GLN A 152 -8.94 -12.94 -7.97
CA GLN A 152 -9.75 -14.14 -7.74
C GLN A 152 -9.22 -14.95 -6.55
N SER A 153 -7.90 -15.00 -6.37
CA SER A 153 -7.23 -15.66 -5.25
C SER A 153 -5.86 -15.06 -4.98
N ALA A 154 -5.21 -15.50 -3.89
CA ALA A 154 -3.84 -15.12 -3.60
C ALA A 154 -2.85 -15.67 -4.64
N GLU A 155 -3.14 -16.86 -5.20
CA GLU A 155 -2.31 -17.52 -6.21
C GLU A 155 -2.35 -16.79 -7.56
N THR A 156 -3.51 -16.24 -7.93
CA THR A 156 -3.69 -15.52 -9.20
C THR A 156 -3.30 -14.05 -9.11
N LEU A 157 -3.17 -13.51 -7.90
CA LEU A 157 -2.85 -12.10 -7.66
C LEU A 157 -1.65 -11.58 -8.47
N PRO A 158 -0.49 -12.28 -8.56
CA PRO A 158 0.65 -11.77 -9.32
C PRO A 158 0.33 -11.54 -10.80
N GLN A 159 -0.38 -12.45 -11.42
CA GLN A 159 -0.77 -12.34 -12.84
C GLN A 159 -1.80 -11.25 -13.06
N GLU A 160 -2.79 -11.16 -12.18
CA GLU A 160 -3.83 -10.13 -12.25
C GLU A 160 -3.27 -8.73 -11.97
N ALA A 161 -2.30 -8.60 -11.05
CA ALA A 161 -1.60 -7.35 -10.79
C ALA A 161 -0.79 -6.88 -12.02
N LEU A 162 -0.11 -7.81 -12.71
CA LEU A 162 0.58 -7.50 -13.97
C LEU A 162 -0.39 -7.09 -15.08
N ALA A 163 -1.55 -7.72 -15.16
CA ALA A 163 -2.59 -7.34 -16.11
C ALA A 163 -3.12 -5.94 -15.83
N LEU A 164 -3.40 -5.61 -14.56
CA LEU A 164 -3.78 -4.26 -14.14
C LEU A 164 -2.68 -3.24 -14.47
N ALA A 165 -1.43 -3.56 -14.15
CA ALA A 165 -0.27 -2.69 -14.42
C ALA A 165 -0.11 -2.36 -15.91
N ARG A 166 -0.30 -3.36 -16.79
CA ARG A 166 -0.29 -3.17 -18.25
C ARG A 166 -1.45 -2.30 -18.72
N LYS A 167 -2.65 -2.54 -18.17
CA LYS A 167 -3.86 -1.75 -18.50
C LYS A 167 -3.67 -0.28 -18.15
N VAL A 168 -3.19 0.03 -16.94
CA VAL A 168 -3.01 1.42 -16.51
C VAL A 168 -1.85 2.09 -17.23
N ALA A 169 -0.78 1.35 -17.57
CA ALA A 169 0.31 1.87 -18.40
C ALA A 169 -0.19 2.32 -19.79
N ALA A 170 -1.06 1.53 -20.42
CA ALA A 170 -1.64 1.86 -21.73
C ALA A 170 -2.53 3.11 -21.67
N ALA A 171 -3.17 3.38 -20.55
CA ALA A 171 -4.01 4.56 -20.34
C ALA A 171 -3.20 5.85 -20.07
N HIS A 172 -1.91 5.73 -19.73
CA HIS A 172 -1.00 6.84 -19.45
C HIS A 172 0.01 7.10 -20.58
N ALA A 173 -0.08 6.35 -21.68
CA ALA A 173 0.82 6.45 -22.84
C ALA A 173 0.44 7.61 -23.78
#